data_17624d96929d41e4eec4736a52382924
#
_entry.id   17624d96929d41e4eec4736a52382924
#
_cell.length_a   1.000
_cell.length_b   1.000
_cell.length_c   1.000
_cell.angle_alpha   90.00
_cell.angle_beta   90.00
_cell.angle_gamma   90.00
#
_symmetry.space_group_name_H-M   'P 1'
#
loop_
_entity.id
_entity.type
_entity.pdbx_description
1 polymer ?
#
loop_
_entity_poly.entity_id
_entity_poly.type
_entity_poly.pdbx_seq_one_letter_code
_entity_poly.pdbx_strand_id
1 'polypeptide(L)'
;MIDFYFSYRSPYSYLILPRMLKLKNEYKLDINFKIVYPIAIRMPEWFDNKNIFFFIPFIRDFKKKAKKLNMPLNMPIKPDPIRQNTLTGKIADHQPYIFDVCLLYTSDAADEV
;
A
#
# COMPACT_ATOMS: atom_id res chain seq x y z
N MET A 1 -9.70 -20.98 3.97
CA MET A 1 -9.82 -19.56 3.52
C MET A 1 -8.60 -18.79 3.93
N ILE A 2 -8.06 -18.00 3.02
CA ILE A 2 -6.86 -17.17 3.25
C ILE A 2 -7.29 -15.71 3.22
N ASP A 3 -6.96 -14.96 4.26
CA ASP A 3 -7.20 -13.53 4.28
C ASP A 3 -5.94 -12.79 3.84
N PHE A 4 -6.07 -11.98 2.80
CA PHE A 4 -4.98 -11.15 2.29
C PHE A 4 -5.28 -9.69 2.63
N TYR A 5 -4.49 -9.12 3.55
CA TYR A 5 -4.64 -7.73 3.99
C TYR A 5 -3.83 -6.82 3.08
N PHE A 6 -4.53 -5.93 2.39
CA PHE A 6 -3.94 -5.03 1.40
C PHE A 6 -4.00 -3.59 1.86
N SER A 7 -2.86 -2.90 1.79
CA SER A 7 -2.78 -1.46 2.06
C SER A 7 -2.41 -0.71 0.79
N TYR A 8 -3.19 0.30 0.43
CA TYR A 8 -2.93 1.12 -0.76
C TYR A 8 -1.61 1.89 -0.71
N ARG A 9 -1.05 2.06 0.47
CA ARG A 9 0.21 2.79 0.61
C ARG A 9 1.42 1.88 0.79
N SER A 10 1.24 0.59 0.79
CA SER A 10 2.34 -0.36 0.93
C SER A 10 2.87 -0.79 -0.44
N PRO A 11 4.12 -0.45 -0.78
CA PRO A 11 4.73 -0.95 -2.01
C PRO A 11 4.79 -2.47 -2.07
N TYR A 12 4.97 -3.13 -0.92
CA TYR A 12 5.02 -4.59 -0.86
C TYR A 12 3.66 -5.22 -1.15
N SER A 13 2.57 -4.59 -0.71
CA SER A 13 1.21 -5.04 -1.08
C SER A 13 1.02 -4.96 -2.60
N TYR A 14 1.48 -3.89 -3.22
CA TYR A 14 1.43 -3.73 -4.67
C TYR A 14 2.24 -4.82 -5.38
N LEU A 15 3.47 -5.08 -4.92
CA LEU A 15 4.37 -6.03 -5.58
C LEU A 15 3.87 -7.48 -5.50
N ILE A 16 3.17 -7.86 -4.44
CA ILE A 16 2.67 -9.22 -4.28
C ILE A 16 1.30 -9.43 -4.92
N LEU A 17 0.58 -8.36 -5.26
CA LEU A 17 -0.79 -8.44 -5.76
C LEU A 17 -0.96 -9.35 -6.97
N PRO A 18 -0.13 -9.28 -8.03
CA PRO A 18 -0.29 -10.19 -9.18
C PRO A 18 -0.20 -11.67 -8.81
N ARG A 19 0.68 -12.02 -7.86
CA ARG A 19 0.79 -13.41 -7.39
C ARG A 19 -0.46 -13.85 -6.65
N MET A 20 -1.02 -12.98 -5.82
CA MET A 20 -2.23 -13.29 -5.06
C MET A 20 -3.43 -13.46 -6.00
N LEU A 21 -3.54 -12.61 -7.02
CA LEU A 21 -4.58 -12.74 -8.04
C LEU A 21 -4.43 -14.03 -8.83
N LYS A 22 -3.21 -14.41 -9.17
CA LYS A 22 -2.94 -15.66 -9.88
C LYS A 22 -3.34 -16.87 -9.03
N LEU A 23 -2.98 -16.89 -7.76
CA LEU A 23 -3.36 -17.97 -6.84
C LEU A 23 -4.87 -18.08 -6.72
N LYS A 24 -5.58 -16.96 -6.65
CA LYS A 24 -7.03 -16.94 -6.56
C LYS A 24 -7.69 -17.45 -7.85
N ASN A 25 -7.27 -16.93 -9.00
CA ASN A 25 -7.96 -17.14 -10.27
C ASN A 25 -7.53 -18.43 -10.98
N GLU A 26 -6.23 -18.72 -11.02
CA GLU A 26 -5.71 -19.89 -11.74
C GLU A 26 -5.69 -21.14 -10.89
N TYR A 27 -5.29 -21.03 -9.63
CA TYR A 27 -5.17 -22.16 -8.72
C TYR A 27 -6.43 -22.37 -7.87
N LYS A 28 -7.42 -21.48 -8.01
CA LYS A 28 -8.72 -21.56 -7.32
C LYS A 28 -8.61 -21.60 -5.81
N LEU A 29 -7.61 -20.94 -5.26
CA LEU A 29 -7.50 -20.79 -3.81
C LEU A 29 -8.54 -19.81 -3.29
N ASP A 30 -9.10 -20.11 -2.14
CA ASP A 30 -10.08 -19.25 -1.50
C ASP A 30 -9.35 -18.12 -0.78
N ILE A 31 -9.14 -17.01 -1.48
CA ILE A 31 -8.45 -15.83 -0.97
C ILE A 31 -9.45 -14.69 -0.82
N ASN A 32 -9.53 -14.16 0.39
CA ASN A 32 -10.39 -13.03 0.73
C ASN A 32 -9.53 -11.77 0.84
N PHE A 33 -9.78 -10.80 -0.05
CA PHE A 33 -9.05 -9.52 -0.05
C PHE A 33 -9.67 -8.58 0.96
N LYS A 34 -8.87 -8.13 1.92
CA LYS A 34 -9.30 -7.20 2.96
C LYS A 34 -8.46 -5.92 2.89
N ILE A 35 -9.13 -4.79 2.64
CA ILE A 35 -8.46 -3.50 2.61
C ILE A 35 -8.31 -3.01 4.04
N VAL A 36 -7.08 -2.60 4.39
CA VAL A 36 -6.79 -2.00 5.69
C VAL A 36 -6.30 -0.57 5.50
N TYR A 37 -6.58 0.28 6.46
CA TYR A 37 -6.01 1.62 6.46
C TYR A 37 -4.49 1.54 6.62
N PRO A 38 -3.73 2.38 5.89
CA PRO A 38 -2.28 2.41 6.04
C PRO A 38 -1.85 2.70 7.48
N ILE A 39 -0.64 2.28 7.84
CA ILE A 39 -0.10 2.53 9.17
C ILE A 39 -0.08 4.03 9.52
N ALA A 40 0.04 4.89 8.52
CA ALA A 40 -0.03 6.34 8.68
C ALA A 40 -1.36 6.80 9.29
N ILE A 41 -2.44 6.06 9.08
CA ILE A 41 -3.76 6.35 9.65
C ILE A 41 -3.94 5.62 10.98
N ARG A 42 -3.55 4.35 11.05
CA ARG A 42 -3.74 3.54 12.26
C ARG A 42 -2.81 3.93 13.40
N MET A 43 -1.56 4.28 13.08
CA MET A 43 -0.53 4.63 14.06
C MET A 43 0.35 5.75 13.49
N PRO A 44 -0.17 6.98 13.33
CA PRO A 44 0.61 8.07 12.74
C PRO A 44 1.86 8.41 13.55
N GLU A 45 1.84 8.19 14.85
CA GLU A 45 2.97 8.42 15.75
C GLU A 45 4.17 7.54 15.42
N TRP A 46 3.98 6.43 14.72
CA TRP A 46 5.07 5.56 14.29
C TRP A 46 6.08 6.31 13.40
N PHE A 47 5.60 7.34 12.67
CA PHE A 47 6.43 8.12 11.76
C PHE A 47 7.15 9.30 12.43
N ASP A 48 6.80 9.65 13.67
CA ASP A 48 7.26 10.90 14.31
C ASP A 48 8.80 11.00 14.41
N ASN A 49 9.49 9.89 14.60
CA ASN A 49 10.95 9.86 14.74
C ASN A 49 11.65 9.26 13.52
N LYS A 50 10.94 9.12 12.40
CA LYS A 50 11.45 8.46 11.20
C LYS A 50 11.51 9.44 10.04
N ASN A 51 12.72 9.95 9.76
CA ASN A 51 12.95 10.84 8.64
C ASN A 51 13.19 10.06 7.35
N ILE A 52 13.47 10.79 6.26
CA ILE A 52 13.69 10.18 4.95
C ILE A 52 14.84 9.15 4.95
N PHE A 53 15.87 9.35 5.77
CA PHE A 53 17.00 8.42 5.82
C PHE A 53 16.61 7.05 6.35
N PHE A 54 15.62 6.99 7.24
CA PHE A 54 15.10 5.71 7.71
C PHE A 54 14.47 4.91 6.56
N PHE A 55 13.84 5.57 5.62
CA PHE A 55 13.10 4.92 4.54
C PHE A 55 13.95 4.57 3.32
N ILE A 56 15.14 5.15 3.17
CA ILE A 56 16.00 4.90 2.01
C ILE A 56 16.27 3.41 1.77
N PRO A 57 16.63 2.58 2.78
CA PRO A 57 16.84 1.16 2.55
C PRO A 57 15.59 0.45 2.03
N PHE A 58 14.42 0.82 2.53
CA PHE A 58 13.15 0.24 2.07
C PHE A 58 12.85 0.64 0.62
N ILE A 59 13.09 1.92 0.28
CA ILE A 59 12.90 2.41 -1.08
C ILE A 59 13.79 1.66 -2.06
N ARG A 60 15.05 1.43 -1.70
CA ARG A 60 15.98 0.65 -2.51
C ARG A 60 15.51 -0.79 -2.68
N ASP A 61 15.02 -1.39 -1.60
CA ASP A 61 14.57 -2.79 -1.61
C ASP A 61 13.36 -2.98 -2.53
N PHE A 62 12.30 -2.18 -2.38
CA PHE A 62 11.15 -2.40 -3.22
C PHE A 62 11.35 -1.94 -4.67
N LYS A 63 12.23 -0.98 -4.95
CA LYS A 63 12.61 -0.65 -6.33
C LYS A 63 13.34 -1.82 -6.99
N LYS A 64 14.24 -2.46 -6.26
CA LYS A 64 14.97 -3.64 -6.74
C LYS A 64 14.02 -4.79 -7.02
N LYS A 65 13.09 -5.06 -6.13
CA LYS A 65 12.09 -6.11 -6.29
C LYS A 65 11.14 -5.84 -7.43
N ALA A 66 10.70 -4.58 -7.60
CA ALA A 66 9.85 -4.20 -8.73
C ALA A 66 10.55 -4.45 -10.06
N LYS A 67 11.83 -4.08 -10.17
CA LYS A 67 12.62 -4.33 -11.38
C LYS A 67 12.74 -5.82 -11.67
N LYS A 68 13.01 -6.62 -10.65
CA LYS A 68 13.12 -8.08 -10.79
C LYS A 68 11.82 -8.72 -11.25
N LEU A 69 10.68 -8.17 -10.84
CA LEU A 69 9.34 -8.65 -11.19
C LEU A 69 8.80 -8.01 -12.47
N ASN A 70 9.55 -7.11 -13.11
CA ASN A 70 9.10 -6.33 -14.28
C ASN A 70 7.82 -5.53 -14.01
N MET A 71 7.67 -5.01 -12.80
CA MET A 71 6.52 -4.21 -12.42
C MET A 71 6.89 -2.72 -12.42
N PRO A 72 6.06 -1.85 -13.04
CA PRO A 72 6.31 -0.42 -12.96
C PRO A 72 6.13 0.08 -11.53
N LEU A 73 7.07 0.88 -11.07
CA LEU A 73 7.00 1.51 -9.76
C LEU A 73 7.36 2.98 -9.89
N ASN A 74 6.34 3.82 -9.85
CA ASN A 74 6.48 5.27 -9.92
C ASN A 74 6.27 5.86 -8.53
N MET A 75 7.21 6.68 -8.09
CA MET A 75 7.15 7.32 -6.78
C MET A 75 7.28 8.83 -6.94
N PRO A 76 6.57 9.58 -6.13
CA PRO A 76 5.28 9.27 -5.52
C PRO A 76 4.13 9.61 -6.46
N ILE A 77 3.04 8.92 -6.35
CA ILE A 77 1.80 9.30 -7.02
C ILE A 77 1.34 10.62 -6.40
N LYS A 78 1.02 11.59 -7.25
CA LYS A 78 0.50 12.87 -6.76
C LYS A 78 -0.88 13.13 -7.30
N PRO A 79 -1.85 13.49 -6.43
CA PRO A 79 -1.66 13.64 -4.97
C PRO A 79 -1.51 12.30 -4.25
N ASP A 80 -0.56 12.24 -3.34
CA ASP A 80 -0.43 11.08 -2.45
C ASP A 80 -1.70 11.00 -1.59
N PRO A 81 -2.34 9.83 -1.50
CA PRO A 81 -3.52 9.69 -0.63
C PRO A 81 -3.24 9.94 0.85
N ILE A 82 -1.98 9.86 1.26
CA ILE A 82 -1.57 10.23 2.62
C ILE A 82 -0.78 11.53 2.58
N ARG A 83 -1.24 12.52 3.31
CA ARG A 83 -0.51 13.79 3.46
C ARG A 83 0.56 13.61 4.53
N GLN A 84 1.80 13.80 4.16
CA GLN A 84 2.97 13.56 5.00
C GLN A 84 4.08 14.54 4.64
N ASN A 85 4.84 14.99 5.65
CA ASN A 85 6.06 15.74 5.40
C ASN A 85 7.16 14.77 4.94
N THR A 86 7.67 14.97 3.72
CA THR A 86 8.65 14.05 3.12
C THR A 86 10.00 14.05 3.80
N LEU A 87 10.39 15.16 4.43
CA LEU A 87 11.69 15.28 5.11
C LEU A 87 11.65 14.71 6.52
N THR A 88 10.64 15.09 7.30
CA THR A 88 10.52 14.68 8.70
C THR A 88 9.78 13.37 8.90
N GLY A 89 9.00 12.95 7.91
CA GLY A 89 8.16 11.77 7.99
C GLY A 89 6.85 11.97 8.75
N LYS A 90 6.63 13.16 9.32
CA LYS A 90 5.44 13.43 10.12
C LYS A 90 4.17 13.36 9.28
N ILE A 91 3.17 12.64 9.79
CA ILE A 91 1.87 12.51 9.14
C ILE A 91 0.99 13.70 9.53
N ALA A 92 0.32 14.30 8.52
CA ALA A 92 -0.60 15.42 8.75
C ALA A 92 -1.85 14.93 9.49
N ASP A 93 -2.41 15.80 10.37
CA ASP A 93 -3.62 15.45 11.12
C ASP A 93 -4.85 15.35 10.20
N HIS A 94 -4.92 16.21 9.17
CA HIS A 94 -6.02 16.21 8.22
C HIS A 94 -5.67 15.36 7.00
N GLN A 95 -6.46 14.31 6.77
CA GLN A 95 -6.25 13.34 5.68
C GLN A 95 -7.50 13.27 4.80
N PRO A 96 -7.60 14.12 3.76
CA PRO A 96 -8.84 14.24 2.98
C PRO A 96 -9.06 13.13 1.95
N TYR A 97 -8.05 12.31 1.61
CA TYR A 97 -8.12 11.44 0.44
C TYR A 97 -8.18 9.94 0.74
N ILE A 98 -7.43 9.48 1.74
CA ILE A 98 -7.22 8.04 1.94
C ILE A 98 -8.51 7.27 2.24
N PHE A 99 -9.43 7.88 2.97
CA PHE A 99 -10.67 7.22 3.35
C PHE A 99 -11.54 6.94 2.11
N ASP A 100 -11.60 7.86 1.18
CA ASP A 100 -12.35 7.69 -0.07
C ASP A 100 -11.74 6.60 -0.94
N VAL A 101 -10.41 6.54 -1.03
CA VAL A 101 -9.70 5.50 -1.78
C VAL A 101 -10.02 4.11 -1.22
N CYS A 102 -9.98 3.96 0.10
CA CYS A 102 -10.28 2.68 0.74
C CYS A 102 -11.74 2.26 0.56
N LEU A 103 -12.67 3.22 0.67
CA LEU A 103 -14.09 2.96 0.47
C LEU A 103 -14.41 2.59 -0.97
N LEU A 104 -13.78 3.24 -1.94
CA LEU A 104 -13.99 2.96 -3.34
C LEU A 104 -13.68 1.51 -3.68
N TYR A 105 -12.55 1.01 -3.21
CA TYR A 105 -12.17 -0.38 -3.42
C TYR A 105 -13.18 -1.34 -2.76
N THR A 106 -13.56 -1.05 -1.52
CA THR A 106 -14.45 -1.92 -0.76
C THR A 106 -15.83 -2.03 -1.42
N SER A 107 -16.35 -0.94 -1.99
CA SER A 107 -17.68 -0.94 -2.58
C SER A 107 -17.76 -1.56 -3.97
N ASP A 108 -16.74 -1.33 -4.82
CA ASP A 108 -16.82 -1.66 -6.24
C ASP A 108 -15.86 -2.76 -6.67
N ALA A 109 -14.59 -2.63 -6.33
CA ALA A 109 -13.56 -3.53 -6.85
C ALA A 109 -13.54 -4.89 -6.16
N ALA A 110 -14.03 -4.98 -4.92
CA ALA A 110 -14.07 -6.25 -4.18
C ALA A 110 -14.95 -7.30 -4.86
N ASP A 111 -15.99 -6.89 -5.54
CA ASP A 111 -16.91 -7.80 -6.24
C ASP A 111 -16.31 -8.34 -7.53
N GLU A 112 -15.34 -7.66 -8.11
CA GLU A 112 -14.68 -8.06 -9.36
C GLU A 112 -13.49 -8.97 -9.13
N VAL A 113 -13.01 -9.03 -7.92
CA VAL A 113 -11.87 -9.85 -7.53
C VAL A 113 -12.35 -11.17 -6.95
#